data_dfb1504f64d8d209f90d229284c485e7
#
_entry.id   dfb1504f64d8d209f90d229284c485e7
#
_cell.length_a   1.000
_cell.length_b   1.000
_cell.length_c   1.000
_cell.angle_alpha   90.00
_cell.angle_beta   90.00
_cell.angle_gamma   90.00
#
_symmetry.space_group_name_H-M   'P 1'
#
loop_
_entity.id
_entity.type
_entity.pdbx_description
1 polymer ?
#
loop_
_entity_poly.entity_id
_entity_poly.type
_entity_poly.pdbx_seq_one_letter_code
_entity_poly.pdbx_strand_id
1 'polypeptide(L)'
;MRNLTYWVKVPFINNYLLKILKYNREKIHNLFLKNTIYNDNCSLIDIGTTVDTNNSHNIILQKTQKNKNISCLSNQDIDSLKKKFPHIKDFYIGDGKKTDFDDNTYDIVYSSATLEHVGSFQNQINFINECTRISKYQIFITTPNRSCFIDFHTKLPFLHWLPKKIHRKILKLIGYKFYCLEENLNLLDKKSLIKIMKILNITNFKILEHKFLIFKSNLIIIIDKKIN
;
A
#
# COMPACT_ATOMS: atom_id res chain seq x y z
N MET A 1 11.22 -17.63 -6.86
CA MET A 1 11.60 -17.19 -5.49
C MET A 1 12.19 -15.79 -5.58
N ARG A 2 11.41 -14.73 -5.27
CA ARG A 2 11.96 -13.37 -5.13
C ARG A 2 12.49 -13.25 -3.72
N ASN A 3 13.83 -13.25 -3.57
CA ASN A 3 14.48 -13.07 -2.28
C ASN A 3 14.20 -11.68 -1.72
N LEU A 4 13.42 -11.61 -0.62
CA LEU A 4 13.07 -10.42 0.14
C LEU A 4 14.25 -9.76 0.89
N THR A 5 15.49 -10.12 0.60
CA THR A 5 16.70 -9.64 1.29
C THR A 5 17.27 -8.35 0.72
N TYR A 6 16.44 -7.43 0.20
CA TYR A 6 16.94 -6.14 -0.31
C TYR A 6 17.10 -5.05 0.76
N TRP A 7 16.75 -5.34 2.01
CA TRP A 7 17.01 -4.42 3.11
C TRP A 7 18.47 -4.52 3.54
N VAL A 8 19.23 -3.46 3.33
CA VAL A 8 20.60 -3.37 3.85
C VAL A 8 20.58 -3.64 5.35
N LYS A 9 21.13 -4.79 5.77
CA LYS A 9 21.23 -5.19 7.17
C LYS A 9 22.29 -4.34 7.86
N VAL A 10 21.88 -3.29 8.55
CA VAL A 10 22.70 -2.59 9.54
C VAL A 10 22.18 -3.03 10.92
N PRO A 11 22.84 -3.95 11.62
CA PRO A 11 22.26 -4.71 12.74
C PRO A 11 21.73 -3.86 13.91
N PHE A 12 22.38 -2.76 14.25
CA PHE A 12 22.02 -1.93 15.41
C PHE A 12 20.91 -0.90 15.13
N ILE A 13 20.82 -0.41 13.89
CA ILE A 13 19.83 0.59 13.47
C ILE A 13 18.48 -0.08 13.18
N ASN A 14 18.46 -1.38 12.89
CA ASN A 14 17.25 -2.10 12.47
C ASN A 14 16.14 -2.12 13.54
N ASN A 15 16.44 -2.39 14.82
CA ASN A 15 15.39 -2.51 15.83
C ASN A 15 14.71 -1.17 16.15
N TYR A 16 15.48 -0.08 16.17
CA TYR A 16 14.93 1.26 16.37
C TYR A 16 14.11 1.72 15.16
N LEU A 17 14.64 1.49 13.97
CA LEU A 17 13.95 1.82 12.72
C LEU A 17 12.64 1.04 12.58
N LEU A 18 12.62 -0.25 12.92
CA LEU A 18 11.41 -1.08 12.90
C LEU A 18 10.35 -0.59 13.89
N LYS A 19 10.75 -0.14 15.08
CA LYS A 19 9.82 0.48 16.05
C LYS A 19 9.20 1.75 15.51
N ILE A 20 10.01 2.60 14.89
CA ILE A 20 9.57 3.83 14.26
C ILE A 20 8.60 3.56 13.09
N LEU A 21 8.92 2.61 12.22
CA LEU A 21 8.06 2.20 11.11
C LEU A 21 6.74 1.64 11.62
N LYS A 22 6.76 0.81 12.67
CA LYS A 22 5.55 0.29 13.31
C LYS A 22 4.68 1.42 13.84
N TYR A 23 5.26 2.35 14.60
CA TYR A 23 4.55 3.51 15.13
C TYR A 23 3.90 4.36 14.01
N ASN A 24 4.63 4.58 12.91
CA ASN A 24 4.09 5.30 11.77
C ASN A 24 2.88 4.57 11.14
N ARG A 25 2.96 3.25 11.00
CA ARG A 25 1.86 2.43 10.48
C ARG A 25 0.66 2.39 11.43
N GLU A 26 0.89 2.37 12.74
CA GLU A 26 -0.18 2.47 13.74
C GLU A 26 -0.91 3.83 13.65
N LYS A 27 -0.20 4.93 13.42
CA LYS A 27 -0.82 6.22 13.13
C LYS A 27 -1.66 6.20 11.86
N ILE A 28 -1.18 5.57 10.80
CA ILE A 28 -1.93 5.39 9.56
C ILE A 28 -3.18 4.54 9.81
N HIS A 29 -3.08 3.48 10.62
CA HIS A 29 -4.24 2.69 11.02
C HIS A 29 -5.28 3.52 11.80
N ASN A 30 -4.86 4.39 12.70
CA ASN A 30 -5.77 5.31 13.39
C ASN A 30 -6.46 6.29 12.42
N LEU A 31 -5.75 6.73 11.36
CA LEU A 31 -6.37 7.52 10.29
C LEU A 31 -7.39 6.70 9.48
N PHE A 32 -7.13 5.42 9.25
CA PHE A 32 -8.11 4.50 8.66
C PHE A 32 -9.38 4.45 9.50
N LEU A 33 -9.28 4.15 10.79
CA LEU A 33 -10.44 4.08 11.69
C LEU A 33 -11.22 5.41 11.76
N LYS A 34 -10.53 6.54 11.74
CA LYS A 34 -11.15 7.87 11.82
C LYS A 34 -11.87 8.30 10.54
N ASN A 35 -11.42 7.83 9.38
CA ASN A 35 -11.87 8.34 8.08
C ASN A 35 -12.66 7.32 7.27
N THR A 36 -12.94 6.15 7.83
CA THR A 36 -13.75 5.12 7.16
C THR A 36 -14.93 4.70 8.02
N ILE A 37 -15.89 4.02 7.39
CA ILE A 37 -17.06 3.44 8.06
C ILE A 37 -16.72 2.13 8.79
N TYR A 38 -15.42 1.76 8.87
CA TYR A 38 -14.97 0.49 9.41
C TYR A 38 -15.53 0.23 10.82
N ASN A 39 -16.07 -0.95 10.99
CA ASN A 39 -16.42 -1.55 12.27
C ASN A 39 -16.16 -3.08 12.18
N ASP A 40 -16.27 -3.80 13.29
CA ASP A 40 -15.93 -5.24 13.35
C ASP A 40 -16.90 -6.15 12.56
N ASN A 41 -17.98 -5.62 11.98
CA ASN A 41 -18.93 -6.35 11.14
C ASN A 41 -18.71 -6.11 9.64
N CYS A 42 -17.95 -5.09 9.26
CA CYS A 42 -17.66 -4.79 7.85
C CYS A 42 -16.87 -5.91 7.19
N SER A 43 -17.22 -6.26 5.94
CA SER A 43 -16.38 -7.06 5.08
C SER A 43 -15.24 -6.18 4.55
N LEU A 44 -13.98 -6.62 4.76
CA LEU A 44 -12.79 -5.89 4.35
C LEU A 44 -11.83 -6.82 3.61
N ILE A 45 -11.26 -6.35 2.51
CA ILE A 45 -10.12 -7.01 1.86
C ILE A 45 -8.88 -6.12 1.92
N ASP A 46 -7.74 -6.71 2.32
CA ASP A 46 -6.41 -6.09 2.21
C ASP A 46 -5.73 -6.57 0.92
N ILE A 47 -5.58 -5.66 -0.07
CA ILE A 47 -4.98 -5.96 -1.36
C ILE A 47 -3.49 -5.59 -1.36
N GLY A 48 -2.64 -6.57 -1.70
CA GLY A 48 -1.20 -6.45 -1.68
C GLY A 48 -0.60 -6.76 -0.32
N THR A 49 -1.27 -7.63 0.45
CA THR A 49 -0.77 -8.11 1.74
C THR A 49 0.60 -8.74 1.58
N THR A 50 1.59 -8.27 2.34
CA THR A 50 2.93 -8.85 2.32
C THR A 50 2.99 -10.14 3.11
N VAL A 51 3.70 -11.14 2.58
CA VAL A 51 3.96 -12.41 3.28
C VAL A 51 5.03 -12.28 4.38
N ASP A 52 5.66 -11.12 4.49
CA ASP A 52 6.56 -10.82 5.61
C ASP A 52 5.79 -10.76 6.92
N THR A 53 6.08 -11.73 7.79
CA THR A 53 5.44 -11.88 9.09
C THR A 53 6.05 -11.01 10.20
N ASN A 54 6.94 -10.07 9.85
CA ASN A 54 7.47 -9.12 10.83
C ASN A 54 6.34 -8.30 11.48
N ASN A 55 6.43 -8.10 12.80
CA ASN A 55 5.41 -7.37 13.58
C ASN A 55 5.25 -5.90 13.22
N SER A 56 6.13 -5.35 12.37
CA SER A 56 5.95 -4.01 11.81
C SER A 56 5.09 -3.98 10.55
N HIS A 57 4.82 -5.13 9.91
CA HIS A 57 4.02 -5.25 8.70
C HIS A 57 2.57 -5.69 9.00
N ASN A 58 1.70 -5.60 8.01
CA ASN A 58 0.31 -6.08 8.10
C ASN A 58 -0.45 -5.58 9.34
N ILE A 59 -0.30 -4.29 9.67
CA ILE A 59 -0.92 -3.69 10.87
C ILE A 59 -2.45 -3.87 10.84
N ILE A 60 -3.08 -3.77 9.66
CA ILE A 60 -4.53 -3.98 9.53
C ILE A 60 -4.92 -5.38 10.04
N LEU A 61 -4.21 -6.43 9.61
CA LEU A 61 -4.50 -7.80 10.05
C LEU A 61 -4.25 -8.00 11.55
N GLN A 62 -3.26 -7.30 12.13
CA GLN A 62 -2.96 -7.40 13.55
C GLN A 62 -4.02 -6.71 14.43
N LYS A 63 -4.61 -5.61 13.95
CA LYS A 63 -5.51 -4.76 14.72
C LYS A 63 -7.00 -5.09 14.54
N THR A 64 -7.33 -5.95 13.58
CA THR A 64 -8.71 -6.31 13.24
C THR A 64 -9.10 -7.72 13.72
N GLN A 65 -8.48 -8.23 14.79
CA GLN A 65 -8.67 -9.62 15.28
C GLN A 65 -10.12 -9.94 15.68
N LYS A 66 -10.91 -8.93 16.04
CA LYS A 66 -12.33 -9.11 16.37
C LYS A 66 -13.21 -9.29 15.14
N ASN A 67 -12.82 -8.70 14.02
CA ASN A 67 -13.55 -8.82 12.79
C ASN A 67 -13.27 -10.16 12.12
N LYS A 68 -14.32 -10.95 11.87
CA LYS A 68 -14.26 -12.28 11.23
C LYS A 68 -14.52 -12.22 9.72
N ASN A 69 -14.74 -11.04 9.15
CA ASN A 69 -15.01 -10.82 7.72
C ASN A 69 -13.85 -10.14 6.99
N ILE A 70 -12.61 -10.42 7.44
CA ILE A 70 -11.40 -9.90 6.81
C ILE A 70 -10.88 -10.94 5.83
N SER A 71 -10.62 -10.50 4.61
CA SER A 71 -9.91 -11.27 3.57
C SER A 71 -8.61 -10.58 3.19
N CYS A 72 -7.67 -11.30 2.62
CA CYS A 72 -6.46 -10.70 2.06
C CYS A 72 -6.09 -11.31 0.71
N LEU A 73 -5.48 -10.50 -0.14
CA LEU A 73 -4.97 -10.88 -1.45
C LEU A 73 -3.50 -10.52 -1.55
N SER A 74 -2.68 -11.49 -1.92
CA SER A 74 -1.25 -11.36 -2.16
C SER A 74 -0.89 -11.95 -3.53
N ASN A 75 0.18 -11.45 -4.14
CA ASN A 75 0.77 -12.08 -5.33
C ASN A 75 1.89 -13.08 -4.98
N GLN A 76 1.99 -13.47 -3.71
CA GLN A 76 3.01 -14.38 -3.17
C GLN A 76 2.33 -15.54 -2.45
N ASP A 77 3.11 -16.59 -2.12
CA ASP A 77 2.65 -17.70 -1.32
C ASP A 77 2.23 -17.23 0.09
N ILE A 78 1.01 -17.57 0.48
CA ILE A 78 0.32 -17.06 1.67
C ILE A 78 0.36 -18.00 2.88
N ASP A 79 1.04 -19.14 2.82
CA ASP A 79 1.01 -20.14 3.89
C ASP A 79 1.56 -19.61 5.23
N SER A 80 2.55 -18.71 5.17
CA SER A 80 3.06 -18.03 6.36
C SER A 80 2.02 -17.10 7.00
N LEU A 81 1.18 -16.45 6.19
CA LEU A 81 0.11 -15.55 6.65
C LEU A 81 -1.01 -16.33 7.32
N LYS A 82 -1.45 -17.46 6.74
CA LYS A 82 -2.48 -18.34 7.32
C LYS A 82 -2.11 -18.79 8.73
N LYS A 83 -0.83 -19.19 8.93
CA LYS A 83 -0.34 -19.61 10.25
C LYS A 83 -0.33 -18.45 11.25
N LYS A 84 0.03 -17.23 10.82
CA LYS A 84 0.16 -16.10 11.72
C LYS A 84 -1.16 -15.40 12.03
N PHE A 85 -2.10 -15.38 11.09
CA PHE A 85 -3.37 -14.68 11.19
C PHE A 85 -4.56 -15.61 11.02
N PRO A 86 -4.77 -16.59 11.93
CA PRO A 86 -5.82 -17.62 11.79
C PRO A 86 -7.25 -17.04 11.90
N HIS A 87 -7.41 -15.78 12.30
CA HIS A 87 -8.70 -15.08 12.36
C HIS A 87 -9.16 -14.53 11.00
N ILE A 88 -8.27 -14.45 10.02
CA ILE A 88 -8.59 -13.99 8.67
C ILE A 88 -9.46 -15.05 7.98
N LYS A 89 -10.57 -14.58 7.40
CA LYS A 89 -11.57 -15.44 6.77
C LYS A 89 -11.03 -16.13 5.53
N ASP A 90 -10.51 -15.34 4.59
CA ASP A 90 -10.08 -15.85 3.30
C ASP A 90 -8.71 -15.31 2.90
N PHE A 91 -7.93 -16.16 2.26
CA PHE A 91 -6.62 -15.83 1.73
C PHE A 91 -6.59 -16.16 0.24
N TYR A 92 -6.34 -15.12 -0.57
CA TYR A 92 -6.30 -15.24 -2.03
C TYR A 92 -4.89 -14.98 -2.57
N ILE A 93 -4.54 -15.72 -3.63
CA ILE A 93 -3.34 -15.45 -4.44
C ILE A 93 -3.81 -14.86 -5.76
N GLY A 94 -3.33 -13.67 -6.12
CA GLY A 94 -3.78 -13.02 -7.35
C GLY A 94 -3.12 -11.67 -7.59
N ASP A 95 -3.53 -11.06 -8.70
CA ASP A 95 -3.08 -9.73 -9.12
C ASP A 95 -4.13 -8.68 -8.75
N GLY A 96 -3.78 -7.76 -7.84
CA GLY A 96 -4.68 -6.69 -7.41
C GLY A 96 -5.07 -5.69 -8.50
N LYS A 97 -4.50 -5.77 -9.69
CA LYS A 97 -4.90 -4.96 -10.86
C LYS A 97 -6.09 -5.54 -11.63
N LYS A 98 -6.37 -6.83 -11.41
CA LYS A 98 -7.51 -7.56 -12.00
C LYS A 98 -7.77 -8.78 -11.13
N THR A 99 -8.90 -8.80 -10.46
CA THR A 99 -9.33 -9.90 -9.59
C THR A 99 -10.57 -10.58 -10.16
N ASP A 100 -10.84 -11.80 -9.69
CA ASP A 100 -12.02 -12.55 -10.08
C ASP A 100 -13.23 -12.29 -9.14
N PHE A 101 -13.14 -11.27 -8.27
CA PHE A 101 -14.26 -10.89 -7.41
C PHE A 101 -15.34 -10.16 -8.20
N ASP A 102 -16.58 -10.32 -7.80
CA ASP A 102 -17.70 -9.57 -8.32
C ASP A 102 -17.63 -8.08 -7.91
N ASP A 103 -18.37 -7.23 -8.62
CA ASP A 103 -18.52 -5.83 -8.26
C ASP A 103 -19.14 -5.70 -6.86
N ASN A 104 -18.64 -4.72 -6.09
CA ASN A 104 -19.16 -4.42 -4.76
C ASN A 104 -19.13 -5.59 -3.76
N THR A 105 -18.15 -6.49 -3.86
CA THR A 105 -18.00 -7.67 -3.00
C THR A 105 -17.66 -7.31 -1.56
N TYR A 106 -16.82 -6.29 -1.34
CA TYR A 106 -16.33 -5.92 -0.01
C TYR A 106 -16.84 -4.53 0.39
N ASP A 107 -17.27 -4.38 1.64
CA ASP A 107 -17.68 -3.08 2.17
C ASP A 107 -16.52 -2.07 2.08
N ILE A 108 -15.32 -2.51 2.42
CA ILE A 108 -14.09 -1.69 2.38
C ILE A 108 -12.97 -2.43 1.66
N VAL A 109 -12.32 -1.76 0.73
CA VAL A 109 -11.03 -2.20 0.15
C VAL A 109 -9.92 -1.40 0.79
N TYR A 110 -8.99 -2.10 1.41
CA TYR A 110 -7.80 -1.55 2.03
C TYR A 110 -6.56 -1.96 1.22
N SER A 111 -5.58 -1.06 1.09
CA SER A 111 -4.28 -1.40 0.53
C SER A 111 -3.20 -0.49 1.10
N SER A 112 -2.09 -1.05 1.53
CA SER A 112 -1.01 -0.29 2.15
C SER A 112 0.34 -0.55 1.51
N ALA A 113 0.94 0.52 0.96
CA ALA A 113 2.26 0.48 0.33
C ALA A 113 2.37 -0.59 -0.78
N THR A 114 1.35 -0.66 -1.63
CA THR A 114 1.27 -1.60 -2.77
C THR A 114 1.26 -0.85 -4.09
N LEU A 115 0.57 0.31 -4.16
CA LEU A 115 0.34 1.07 -5.37
C LEU A 115 1.64 1.47 -6.10
N GLU A 116 2.72 1.72 -5.38
CA GLU A 116 4.04 2.01 -5.94
C GLU A 116 4.75 0.79 -6.55
N HIS A 117 4.24 -0.42 -6.28
CA HIS A 117 4.82 -1.71 -6.73
C HIS A 117 4.04 -2.39 -7.84
N VAL A 118 2.95 -1.79 -8.32
CA VAL A 118 2.13 -2.39 -9.41
C VAL A 118 2.67 -2.09 -10.81
N GLY A 119 3.78 -1.34 -10.92
CA GLY A 119 4.48 -1.07 -12.16
C GLY A 119 4.13 0.27 -12.80
N SER A 120 3.74 0.26 -14.09
CA SER A 120 3.52 1.46 -14.89
C SER A 120 2.40 2.35 -14.34
N PHE A 121 2.36 3.61 -14.79
CA PHE A 121 1.27 4.53 -14.43
C PHE A 121 -0.10 3.98 -14.85
N GLN A 122 -0.19 3.28 -16.00
CA GLN A 122 -1.42 2.60 -16.42
C GLN A 122 -1.80 1.48 -15.45
N ASN A 123 -0.84 0.70 -14.97
CA ASN A 123 -1.10 -0.33 -13.95
C ASN A 123 -1.60 0.27 -12.63
N GLN A 124 -1.11 1.45 -12.26
CA GLN A 124 -1.59 2.18 -11.08
C GLN A 124 -3.05 2.65 -11.25
N ILE A 125 -3.42 3.08 -12.48
CA ILE A 125 -4.82 3.37 -12.83
C ILE A 125 -5.66 2.10 -12.72
N ASN A 126 -5.22 1.00 -13.33
CA ASN A 126 -5.94 -0.27 -13.32
C ASN A 126 -6.14 -0.80 -11.88
N PHE A 127 -5.12 -0.67 -11.02
CA PHE A 127 -5.19 -1.07 -9.61
C PHE A 127 -6.26 -0.28 -8.84
N ILE A 128 -6.27 1.05 -8.97
CA ILE A 128 -7.27 1.90 -8.29
C ILE A 128 -8.67 1.63 -8.85
N ASN A 129 -8.79 1.43 -10.18
CA ASN A 129 -10.06 1.08 -10.81
C ASN A 129 -10.60 -0.25 -10.28
N GLU A 130 -9.75 -1.25 -10.16
CA GLU A 130 -10.14 -2.57 -9.61
C GLU A 130 -10.54 -2.48 -8.14
N CYS A 131 -9.76 -1.78 -7.30
CA CYS A 131 -10.15 -1.50 -5.93
C CYS A 131 -11.52 -0.81 -5.85
N THR A 132 -11.80 0.11 -6.79
CA THR A 132 -13.09 0.82 -6.85
C THR A 132 -14.20 -0.11 -7.30
N ARG A 133 -13.97 -1.01 -8.24
CA ARG A 133 -14.94 -1.97 -8.76
C ARG A 133 -15.44 -2.91 -7.65
N ILE A 134 -14.50 -3.53 -6.94
CA ILE A 134 -14.84 -4.55 -5.92
C ILE A 134 -15.27 -3.96 -4.58
N SER A 135 -15.04 -2.67 -4.33
CA SER A 135 -15.51 -1.99 -3.12
C SER A 135 -16.99 -1.63 -3.24
N LYS A 136 -17.74 -1.86 -2.15
CA LYS A 136 -19.13 -1.44 -2.05
C LYS A 136 -19.28 0.00 -1.56
N TYR A 137 -18.52 0.40 -0.56
CA TYR A 137 -18.67 1.70 0.09
C TYR A 137 -17.42 2.55 0.07
N GLN A 138 -16.28 2.01 0.51
CA GLN A 138 -15.08 2.81 0.69
C GLN A 138 -13.80 2.10 0.28
N ILE A 139 -12.84 2.90 -0.16
CA ILE A 139 -11.48 2.48 -0.46
C ILE A 139 -10.50 3.30 0.38
N PHE A 140 -9.52 2.63 0.98
CA PHE A 140 -8.44 3.27 1.72
C PHE A 140 -7.10 2.74 1.21
N ILE A 141 -6.37 3.57 0.47
CA ILE A 141 -5.07 3.21 -0.12
C ILE A 141 -3.99 4.12 0.44
N THR A 142 -2.87 3.55 0.84
CA THR A 142 -1.68 4.33 1.24
C THR A 142 -0.52 4.05 0.30
N THR A 143 0.28 5.09 0.02
CA THR A 143 1.50 4.98 -0.79
C THR A 143 2.54 5.99 -0.29
N PRO A 144 3.85 5.70 -0.38
CA PRO A 144 4.88 6.68 -0.10
C PRO A 144 4.75 7.90 -0.99
N ASN A 145 4.97 9.07 -0.40
CA ASN A 145 4.91 10.32 -1.13
C ASN A 145 6.24 10.60 -1.85
N ARG A 146 6.22 10.64 -3.17
CA ARG A 146 7.39 10.99 -3.98
C ARG A 146 7.96 12.37 -3.63
N SER A 147 7.17 13.28 -3.09
CA SER A 147 7.64 14.61 -2.67
C SER A 147 8.32 14.61 -1.29
N CYS A 148 8.39 13.48 -0.58
CA CYS A 148 9.17 13.35 0.64
C CYS A 148 10.66 13.49 0.31
N PHE A 149 11.46 14.07 1.21
CA PHE A 149 12.91 14.28 0.94
C PHE A 149 13.69 12.96 0.86
N ILE A 150 13.24 11.90 1.50
CA ILE A 150 13.84 10.57 1.49
C ILE A 150 12.88 9.56 0.87
N ASP A 151 13.40 8.70 0.01
CA ASP A 151 12.71 7.51 -0.46
C ASP A 151 12.93 6.37 0.54
N PHE A 152 11.85 5.87 1.14
CA PHE A 152 11.92 4.81 2.15
C PHE A 152 12.35 3.45 1.60
N HIS A 153 12.28 3.22 0.29
CA HIS A 153 12.73 1.99 -0.36
C HIS A 153 14.24 1.96 -0.55
N THR A 154 14.77 3.03 -1.11
CA THR A 154 16.22 3.16 -1.41
C THR A 154 16.99 3.78 -0.26
N LYS A 155 16.31 4.48 0.67
CA LYS A 155 16.88 5.28 1.76
C LYS A 155 17.76 6.43 1.27
N LEU A 156 17.65 6.81 0.01
CA LEU A 156 18.40 7.89 -0.61
C LEU A 156 17.60 9.19 -0.53
N PRO A 157 18.24 10.31 -0.10
CA PRO A 157 17.59 11.60 -0.10
C PRO A 157 17.58 12.20 -1.52
N PHE A 158 16.51 12.91 -1.87
CA PHE A 158 16.30 13.75 -3.06
C PHE A 158 16.44 13.07 -4.43
N LEU A 159 17.11 11.92 -4.54
CA LEU A 159 17.41 11.27 -5.82
C LEU A 159 16.15 10.94 -6.63
N HIS A 160 15.07 10.53 -5.95
CA HIS A 160 13.78 10.19 -6.57
C HIS A 160 12.99 11.43 -7.07
N TRP A 161 13.46 12.67 -6.76
CA TRP A 161 12.89 13.90 -7.33
C TRP A 161 13.32 14.13 -8.79
N LEU A 162 14.43 13.54 -9.20
CA LEU A 162 14.87 13.60 -10.58
C LEU A 162 13.82 12.97 -11.53
N PRO A 163 13.81 13.34 -12.81
CA PRO A 163 12.97 12.67 -13.81
C PRO A 163 13.12 11.14 -13.70
N LYS A 164 12.01 10.41 -13.72
CA LYS A 164 11.99 8.96 -13.45
C LYS A 164 13.03 8.15 -14.24
N LYS A 165 13.27 8.52 -15.51
CA LYS A 165 14.28 7.87 -16.36
C LYS A 165 15.70 8.06 -15.82
N ILE A 166 16.03 9.27 -15.36
CA ILE A 166 17.37 9.62 -14.79
C ILE A 166 17.52 8.92 -13.44
N HIS A 167 16.52 9.03 -12.56
CA HIS A 167 16.50 8.34 -11.27
C HIS A 167 16.79 6.84 -11.41
N ARG A 168 16.07 6.14 -12.29
CA ARG A 168 16.26 4.70 -12.54
C ARG A 168 17.66 4.39 -13.08
N LYS A 169 18.18 5.21 -13.98
CA LYS A 169 19.55 5.04 -14.51
C LYS A 169 20.59 5.14 -13.40
N ILE A 170 20.49 6.12 -12.51
CA ILE A 170 21.38 6.28 -11.37
C ILE A 170 21.26 5.10 -10.41
N LEU A 171 20.03 4.70 -10.05
CA LEU A 171 19.81 3.53 -9.18
C LEU A 171 20.48 2.27 -9.74
N LYS A 172 20.39 2.06 -11.06
CA LYS A 172 21.08 0.93 -11.73
C LYS A 172 22.58 1.02 -11.58
N LEU A 173 23.17 2.20 -11.77
CA LEU A 173 24.62 2.44 -11.68
C LEU A 173 25.16 2.21 -10.26
N ILE A 174 24.41 2.61 -9.23
CA ILE A 174 24.81 2.46 -7.82
C ILE A 174 24.38 1.11 -7.21
N GLY A 175 23.90 0.15 -8.04
CA GLY A 175 23.65 -1.22 -7.62
C GLY A 175 22.24 -1.54 -7.12
N TYR A 176 21.28 -0.60 -7.13
CA TYR A 176 19.88 -0.84 -6.77
C TYR A 176 19.10 -1.51 -7.91
N LYS A 177 19.59 -2.70 -8.36
CA LYS A 177 19.05 -3.42 -9.53
C LYS A 177 17.55 -3.73 -9.46
N PHE A 178 17.00 -3.91 -8.27
CA PHE A 178 15.57 -4.16 -8.08
C PHE A 178 14.73 -2.89 -8.22
N TYR A 179 15.09 -1.84 -7.52
CA TYR A 179 14.31 -0.59 -7.48
C TYR A 179 14.50 0.32 -8.70
N CYS A 180 15.48 0.03 -9.57
CA CYS A 180 15.64 0.74 -10.83
C CYS A 180 14.60 0.32 -11.89
N LEU A 181 13.86 -0.77 -11.67
CA LEU A 181 12.83 -1.25 -12.57
C LEU A 181 11.47 -0.61 -12.23
N GLU A 182 10.74 -0.15 -13.25
CA GLU A 182 9.41 0.46 -13.08
C GLU A 182 8.40 -0.49 -12.45
N GLU A 183 8.49 -1.76 -12.82
CA GLU A 183 7.64 -2.82 -12.30
C GLU A 183 7.79 -3.05 -10.79
N ASN A 184 8.93 -2.64 -10.22
CA ASN A 184 9.24 -2.85 -8.81
C ASN A 184 9.10 -1.58 -7.97
N LEU A 185 9.27 -0.38 -8.58
CA LEU A 185 9.11 0.89 -7.88
C LEU A 185 8.70 2.01 -8.83
N ASN A 186 7.51 2.55 -8.62
CA ASN A 186 6.99 3.70 -9.36
C ASN A 186 6.27 4.67 -8.44
N LEU A 187 7.04 5.48 -7.72
CA LEU A 187 6.54 6.44 -6.73
C LEU A 187 5.60 7.49 -7.35
N LEU A 188 4.57 7.85 -6.60
CA LEU A 188 3.56 8.85 -6.95
C LEU A 188 3.67 10.08 -6.03
N ASP A 189 3.35 11.22 -6.58
CA ASP A 189 3.06 12.45 -5.84
C ASP A 189 1.54 12.72 -5.83
N LYS A 190 1.13 13.72 -5.07
CA LYS A 190 -0.29 14.11 -4.96
C LYS A 190 -0.89 14.51 -6.32
N LYS A 191 -0.10 15.17 -7.19
CA LYS A 191 -0.56 15.59 -8.52
C LYS A 191 -0.87 14.38 -9.40
N SER A 192 0.00 13.36 -9.36
CA SER A 192 -0.20 12.10 -10.09
C SER A 192 -1.45 11.36 -9.61
N LEU A 193 -1.71 11.32 -8.30
CA LEU A 193 -2.93 10.72 -7.75
C LEU A 193 -4.19 11.47 -8.20
N ILE A 194 -4.19 12.80 -8.15
CA ILE A 194 -5.31 13.62 -8.65
C ILE A 194 -5.54 13.35 -10.15
N LYS A 195 -4.46 13.17 -10.94
CA LYS A 195 -4.58 12.81 -12.35
C LYS A 195 -5.26 11.45 -12.53
N ILE A 196 -4.92 10.45 -11.71
CA ILE A 196 -5.58 9.13 -11.74
C ILE A 196 -7.08 9.28 -11.42
N MET A 197 -7.44 10.02 -10.37
CA MET A 197 -8.85 10.23 -10.02
C MET A 197 -9.64 10.88 -11.17
N LYS A 198 -9.04 11.85 -11.86
CA LYS A 198 -9.65 12.50 -13.04
C LYS A 198 -9.84 11.51 -14.20
N ILE A 199 -8.84 10.67 -14.50
CA ILE A 199 -8.93 9.66 -15.58
C ILE A 199 -10.04 8.65 -15.28
N LEU A 200 -10.22 8.26 -14.01
CA LEU A 200 -11.25 7.33 -13.58
C LEU A 200 -12.61 7.98 -13.31
N ASN A 201 -12.75 9.30 -13.54
CA ASN A 201 -13.95 10.08 -13.23
C ASN A 201 -14.42 9.94 -11.75
N ILE A 202 -13.48 9.70 -10.84
CA ILE A 202 -13.75 9.61 -9.40
C ILE A 202 -13.78 11.04 -8.85
N THR A 203 -14.95 11.49 -8.37
CA THR A 203 -15.15 12.85 -7.85
C THR A 203 -15.21 12.91 -6.33
N ASN A 204 -15.68 11.85 -5.67
CA ASN A 204 -15.80 11.80 -4.21
C ASN A 204 -14.58 11.11 -3.58
N PHE A 205 -13.52 11.87 -3.40
CA PHE A 205 -12.28 11.35 -2.80
C PHE A 205 -11.59 12.42 -1.93
N LYS A 206 -10.76 11.95 -1.02
CA LYS A 206 -9.84 12.77 -0.20
C LYS A 206 -8.42 12.23 -0.35
N ILE A 207 -7.44 13.12 -0.39
CA ILE A 207 -6.01 12.77 -0.32
C ILE A 207 -5.42 13.44 0.91
N LEU A 208 -5.14 12.64 1.94
CA LEU A 208 -4.48 13.10 3.16
C LEU A 208 -2.97 12.93 3.01
N GLU A 209 -2.21 13.90 3.53
CA GLU A 209 -0.75 13.86 3.60
C GLU A 209 -0.34 13.49 5.02
N HIS A 210 -0.02 12.23 5.25
CA HIS A 210 0.46 11.79 6.55
C HIS A 210 1.90 12.21 6.78
N LYS A 211 2.16 12.82 7.95
CA LYS A 211 3.50 13.27 8.33
C LYS A 211 4.18 12.22 9.20
N PHE A 212 5.38 11.86 8.80
CA PHE A 212 6.33 11.18 9.65
C PHE A 212 7.38 12.21 10.14
N LEU A 213 7.41 12.47 11.45
CA LEU A 213 8.07 13.66 12.00
C LEU A 213 7.50 14.93 11.36
N ILE A 214 8.35 15.73 10.71
CA ILE A 214 7.95 16.98 10.03
C ILE A 214 7.66 16.75 8.54
N PHE A 215 7.98 15.58 7.98
CA PHE A 215 7.93 15.31 6.53
C PHE A 215 6.63 14.62 6.13
N LYS A 216 6.04 15.05 5.02
CA LYS A 216 4.86 14.42 4.40
C LYS A 216 5.28 13.10 3.72
N SER A 217 5.38 12.04 4.51
CA SER A 217 5.98 10.76 4.11
C SER A 217 5.06 9.87 3.28
N ASN A 218 3.76 9.90 3.57
CA ASN A 218 2.78 9.06 2.90
C ASN A 218 1.60 9.89 2.39
N LEU A 219 1.05 9.46 1.27
CA LEU A 219 -0.24 9.88 0.76
C LEU A 219 -1.27 8.81 1.11
N ILE A 220 -2.43 9.24 1.56
CA ILE A 220 -3.56 8.38 1.88
C ILE A 220 -4.71 8.80 0.99
N ILE A 221 -5.19 7.89 0.18
CA ILE A 221 -6.32 8.08 -0.71
C ILE A 221 -7.53 7.43 -0.05
N ILE A 222 -8.60 8.18 0.11
CA ILE A 222 -9.89 7.70 0.59
C ILE A 222 -10.89 8.02 -0.50
N ILE A 223 -11.58 7.00 -0.99
CA ILE A 223 -12.64 7.16 -2.00
C ILE A 223 -13.94 6.69 -1.34
N ASP A 224 -14.95 7.55 -1.36
CA ASP A 224 -16.28 7.23 -0.88
C ASP A 224 -17.18 6.96 -2.10
N LYS A 225 -17.66 5.73 -2.25
CA LYS A 225 -18.64 5.39 -3.29
C LYS A 225 -20.03 5.88 -2.83
N LYS A 226 -20.73 6.54 -3.73
CA LYS A 226 -22.15 6.86 -3.47
C LYS A 226 -22.93 5.55 -3.40
N ILE A 227 -23.72 5.41 -2.37
CA ILE A 227 -24.76 4.37 -2.30
C ILE A 227 -25.84 4.87 -3.25
N ASN A 228 -26.00 4.23 -4.41
CA ASN A 228 -27.16 4.43 -5.28
C ASN A 228 -28.36 3.72 -4.69
#